data_cd6b4bbee7d2d3cebdc450379cd7e3a3
#
_entry.id   cd6b4bbee7d2d3cebdc450379cd7e3a3
#
_cell.length_a   1.000
_cell.length_b   1.000
_cell.length_c   1.000
_cell.angle_alpha   90.00
_cell.angle_beta   90.00
_cell.angle_gamma   90.00
#
_symmetry.space_group_name_H-M   'P 1'
#
loop_
_entity.id
_entity.type
_entity.pdbx_description
1 polymer ?
#
loop_
_entity_poly.entity_id
_entity_poly.type
_entity_poly.pdbx_seq_one_letter_code
_entity_poly.pdbx_strand_id
1 'polypeptide(L)'
;DKLFSIEEGDSLQDGDEILLICKEENIKDIIGIFKDNKNNKRIMIAGGGNIGKHLSESISNNFQVKVIEENEDRAEFLSEVIDDVTIINADSSNEDILLEENVEHMDVFCALTNDDEANILSAMLAKKLGAKTVISVINKTSYSDLVEKQGIDIAISPEDLTMGALLTHIRKGSIL
;
A
#
# COMPACT_ATOMS: atom_id res chain seq x y z
N ASP A 1 -1.71 -25.47 -19.26
CA ASP A 1 -0.62 -25.17 -18.32
C ASP A 1 -0.02 -26.49 -17.87
N LYS A 2 1.29 -26.71 -18.10
CA LYS A 2 1.99 -27.91 -17.64
C LYS A 2 2.84 -27.52 -16.43
N LEU A 3 2.61 -28.19 -15.31
CA LEU A 3 3.47 -28.10 -14.15
C LEU A 3 4.66 -29.03 -14.34
N PHE A 4 5.90 -28.54 -14.17
CA PHE A 4 7.12 -29.33 -14.18
C PHE A 4 8.06 -28.87 -13.07
N SER A 5 8.92 -29.77 -12.61
CA SER A 5 9.95 -29.41 -11.61
C SER A 5 11.09 -28.69 -12.30
N ILE A 6 11.58 -27.63 -11.66
CA ILE A 6 12.77 -26.89 -12.11
C ILE A 6 14.02 -27.68 -11.73
N GLU A 7 14.93 -27.87 -12.68
CA GLU A 7 16.23 -28.53 -12.47
C GLU A 7 17.38 -27.52 -12.55
N GLU A 8 18.56 -27.91 -12.09
CA GLU A 8 19.75 -27.06 -12.14
C GLU A 8 20.13 -26.75 -13.58
N GLY A 9 20.11 -25.46 -13.93
CA GLY A 9 20.39 -24.97 -15.30
C GLY A 9 19.15 -24.48 -16.05
N ASP A 10 17.94 -24.66 -15.50
CA ASP A 10 16.74 -24.06 -16.06
C ASP A 10 16.75 -22.54 -15.84
N SER A 11 16.24 -21.82 -16.81
CA SER A 11 16.08 -20.37 -16.77
C SER A 11 14.60 -19.97 -16.74
N LEU A 12 14.27 -19.05 -15.82
CA LEU A 12 12.95 -18.46 -15.75
C LEU A 12 12.81 -17.35 -16.78
N GLN A 13 11.61 -17.21 -17.35
CA GLN A 13 11.28 -16.18 -18.32
C GLN A 13 10.23 -15.24 -17.73
N ASP A 14 10.14 -14.04 -18.28
CA ASP A 14 9.09 -13.08 -17.90
C ASP A 14 7.72 -13.65 -18.22
N GLY A 15 6.83 -13.66 -17.23
CA GLY A 15 5.49 -14.26 -17.31
C GLY A 15 5.38 -15.70 -16.81
N ASP A 16 6.49 -16.33 -16.36
CA ASP A 16 6.43 -17.65 -15.74
C ASP A 16 5.80 -17.59 -14.33
N GLU A 17 4.92 -18.54 -14.05
CA GLU A 17 4.29 -18.72 -12.73
C GLU A 17 5.05 -19.80 -11.96
N ILE A 18 5.57 -19.44 -10.78
CA ILE A 18 6.39 -20.33 -9.94
C ILE A 18 5.61 -20.74 -8.71
N LEU A 19 5.48 -22.04 -8.48
CA LEU A 19 4.94 -22.59 -7.24
C LEU A 19 6.08 -23.02 -6.32
N LEU A 20 6.18 -22.39 -5.15
CA LEU A 20 7.21 -22.70 -4.14
C LEU A 20 6.58 -23.33 -2.90
N ILE A 21 7.17 -24.41 -2.43
CA ILE A 21 6.79 -25.06 -1.18
C ILE A 21 8.00 -24.98 -0.23
N CYS A 22 7.84 -24.24 0.86
CA CYS A 22 8.90 -24.08 1.86
C CYS A 22 8.32 -23.97 3.27
N LYS A 23 9.19 -24.03 4.28
CA LYS A 23 8.79 -23.74 5.66
C LYS A 23 8.49 -22.26 5.81
N GLU A 24 7.54 -21.92 6.70
CA GLU A 24 7.10 -20.54 6.96
C GLU A 24 8.27 -19.62 7.33
N GLU A 25 9.24 -20.10 8.09
CA GLU A 25 10.46 -19.37 8.48
C GLU A 25 11.33 -18.92 7.30
N ASN A 26 11.29 -19.66 6.17
CA ASN A 26 12.13 -19.41 4.98
C ASN A 26 11.40 -18.59 3.89
N ILE A 27 10.11 -18.29 4.06
CA ILE A 27 9.30 -17.57 3.04
C ILE A 27 9.93 -16.22 2.69
N LYS A 28 10.38 -15.45 3.69
CA LYS A 28 10.95 -14.11 3.48
C LYS A 28 12.25 -14.16 2.68
N ASP A 29 13.11 -15.12 2.98
CA ASP A 29 14.40 -15.27 2.31
C ASP A 29 14.22 -15.71 0.85
N ILE A 30 13.28 -16.64 0.61
CA ILE A 30 12.97 -17.14 -0.73
C ILE A 30 12.33 -16.05 -1.59
N ILE A 31 11.36 -15.31 -1.06
CA ILE A 31 10.77 -14.14 -1.76
C ILE A 31 11.85 -13.08 -2.05
N GLY A 32 12.83 -12.91 -1.14
CA GLY A 32 13.97 -12.01 -1.32
C GLY A 32 14.86 -12.35 -2.51
N ILE A 33 14.98 -13.63 -2.88
CA ILE A 33 15.77 -14.10 -4.04
C ILE A 33 15.10 -13.68 -5.36
N PHE A 34 13.77 -13.68 -5.43
CA PHE A 34 12.99 -13.34 -6.62
C PHE A 34 12.62 -11.85 -6.70
N LYS A 35 12.77 -11.10 -5.61
CA LYS A 35 12.61 -9.65 -5.66
C LYS A 35 13.90 -9.03 -6.16
N ASP A 36 13.81 -8.32 -7.27
CA ASP A 36 14.88 -7.43 -7.70
C ASP A 36 15.28 -6.50 -6.55
N ASN A 37 16.52 -6.64 -6.07
CA ASN A 37 17.08 -5.84 -4.96
C ASN A 37 17.36 -4.37 -5.36
N LYS A 38 16.66 -3.85 -6.35
CA LYS A 38 16.68 -2.43 -6.74
C LYS A 38 15.46 -1.72 -6.18
N ASN A 39 15.33 -1.73 -4.87
CA ASN A 39 14.13 -1.18 -4.27
C ASN A 39 14.33 0.16 -3.60
N ASN A 40 14.39 1.19 -4.39
CA ASN A 40 13.83 2.48 -4.03
C ASN A 40 12.38 2.55 -4.53
N LYS A 41 11.49 1.66 -4.03
CA LYS A 41 10.07 1.81 -4.32
C LYS A 41 9.61 3.17 -3.84
N ARG A 42 8.84 3.83 -4.69
CA ARG A 42 8.26 5.15 -4.43
C ARG A 42 6.83 4.97 -3.97
N ILE A 43 6.54 5.51 -2.79
CA ILE A 43 5.24 5.38 -2.15
C ILE A 43 4.69 6.78 -1.91
N MET A 44 3.46 7.01 -2.34
CA MET A 44 2.72 8.24 -2.05
C MET A 44 1.56 7.91 -1.13
N ILE A 45 1.41 8.68 -0.06
CA ILE A 45 0.37 8.52 0.95
C ILE A 45 -0.50 9.78 0.94
N ALA A 46 -1.78 9.63 0.70
CA ALA A 46 -2.78 10.68 0.86
C ALA A 46 -3.38 10.58 2.26
N GLY A 47 -3.15 11.60 3.07
CA GLY A 47 -3.57 11.71 4.46
C GLY A 47 -2.45 11.46 5.47
N GLY A 48 -2.05 12.51 6.16
CA GLY A 48 -1.05 12.53 7.25
C GLY A 48 -1.63 12.29 8.64
N GLY A 49 -2.80 11.65 8.74
CA GLY A 49 -3.42 11.25 10.00
C GLY A 49 -2.57 10.25 10.78
N ASN A 50 -3.15 9.60 11.79
CA ASN A 50 -2.40 8.63 12.61
C ASN A 50 -1.89 7.43 11.79
N ILE A 51 -2.72 6.89 10.89
CA ILE A 51 -2.32 5.75 10.05
C ILE A 51 -1.21 6.17 9.08
N GLY A 52 -1.40 7.28 8.35
CA GLY A 52 -0.42 7.77 7.38
C GLY A 52 0.93 8.11 8.03
N LYS A 53 0.90 8.78 9.21
CA LYS A 53 2.10 9.07 10.00
C LYS A 53 2.85 7.77 10.37
N HIS A 54 2.19 6.83 11.01
CA HIS A 54 2.85 5.58 11.44
C HIS A 54 3.34 4.73 10.27
N LEU A 55 2.58 4.70 9.19
CA LEU A 55 3.03 4.00 7.98
C LEU A 55 4.30 4.65 7.42
N SER A 56 4.30 5.97 7.22
CA SER A 56 5.46 6.68 6.68
C SER A 56 6.71 6.50 7.54
N GLU A 57 6.60 6.63 8.86
CA GLU A 57 7.70 6.35 9.81
C GLU A 57 8.24 4.92 9.69
N SER A 58 7.36 3.94 9.51
CA SER A 58 7.74 2.52 9.47
C SER A 58 8.47 2.12 8.19
N ILE A 59 8.24 2.85 7.09
CA ILE A 59 8.75 2.46 5.77
C ILE A 59 9.81 3.42 5.20
N SER A 60 9.98 4.63 5.76
CA SER A 60 10.89 5.67 5.24
C SER A 60 12.34 5.20 5.09
N ASN A 61 12.82 4.33 5.98
CA ASN A 61 14.19 3.78 5.91
C ASN A 61 14.45 2.89 4.67
N ASN A 62 13.39 2.38 4.03
CA ASN A 62 13.53 1.41 2.94
C ASN A 62 12.91 1.88 1.62
N PHE A 63 12.12 2.96 1.67
CA PHE A 63 11.33 3.45 0.54
C PHE A 63 11.41 4.97 0.43
N GLN A 64 11.25 5.49 -0.78
CA GLN A 64 11.04 6.92 -0.97
C GLN A 64 9.56 7.22 -0.70
N VAL A 65 9.29 7.98 0.34
CA VAL A 65 7.93 8.25 0.81
C VAL A 65 7.57 9.72 0.62
N LYS A 66 6.40 9.97 0.02
CA LYS A 66 5.75 11.27 -0.02
C LYS A 66 4.42 11.18 0.72
N VAL A 67 4.10 12.19 1.52
CA VAL A 67 2.79 12.32 2.20
C VAL A 67 2.13 13.60 1.74
N ILE A 68 0.90 13.51 1.24
CA ILE A 68 0.05 14.66 0.92
C ILE A 68 -0.93 14.84 2.07
N GLU A 69 -0.93 16.01 2.68
CA GLU A 69 -1.80 16.38 3.81
C GLU A 69 -2.43 17.76 3.55
N GLU A 70 -3.74 17.82 3.59
CA GLU A 70 -4.49 19.06 3.28
C GLU A 70 -4.41 20.08 4.41
N ASN A 71 -4.38 19.62 5.65
CA ASN A 71 -4.31 20.50 6.81
C ASN A 71 -2.88 21.03 7.01
N GLU A 72 -2.72 22.36 6.93
CA GLU A 72 -1.42 23.04 7.00
C GLU A 72 -0.71 22.78 8.35
N ASP A 73 -1.40 22.97 9.49
CA ASP A 73 -0.82 22.73 10.82
C ASP A 73 -0.35 21.27 10.98
N ARG A 74 -1.08 20.36 10.38
CA ARG A 74 -0.74 18.93 10.41
C ARG A 74 0.45 18.61 9.50
N ALA A 75 0.52 19.18 8.33
CA ALA A 75 1.63 19.04 7.40
C ALA A 75 2.92 19.59 8.01
N GLU A 76 2.86 20.78 8.63
CA GLU A 76 3.98 21.38 9.36
C GLU A 76 4.46 20.46 10.48
N PHE A 77 3.54 20.01 11.35
CA PHE A 77 3.88 19.05 12.41
C PHE A 77 4.57 17.78 11.88
N LEU A 78 4.05 17.20 10.79
CA LEU A 78 4.65 15.99 10.20
C LEU A 78 6.07 16.24 9.68
N SER A 79 6.30 17.40 9.08
CA SER A 79 7.63 17.79 8.57
C SER A 79 8.67 17.97 9.67
N GLU A 80 8.23 18.29 10.89
CA GLU A 80 9.11 18.43 12.06
C GLU A 80 9.43 17.09 12.75
N VAL A 81 8.52 16.10 12.66
CA VAL A 81 8.63 14.87 13.48
C VAL A 81 8.98 13.62 12.69
N ILE A 82 8.95 13.68 11.34
CA ILE A 82 9.29 12.52 10.51
C ILE A 82 10.49 12.85 9.62
N ASP A 83 11.57 12.12 9.82
CA ASP A 83 12.75 12.20 8.99
C ASP A 83 12.57 11.37 7.70
N ASP A 84 13.30 11.76 6.63
CA ASP A 84 13.37 11.02 5.36
C ASP A 84 12.03 10.83 4.63
N VAL A 85 11.05 11.71 4.87
CA VAL A 85 9.73 11.73 4.20
C VAL A 85 9.49 13.13 3.60
N THR A 86 9.04 13.18 2.36
CA THR A 86 8.61 14.45 1.75
C THR A 86 7.17 14.73 2.12
N ILE A 87 6.92 15.81 2.84
CA ILE A 87 5.57 16.26 3.19
C ILE A 87 5.12 17.36 2.22
N ILE A 88 3.91 17.22 1.71
CA ILE A 88 3.29 18.11 0.73
C ILE A 88 1.97 18.61 1.31
N ASN A 89 1.85 19.91 1.52
CA ASN A 89 0.59 20.50 1.95
C ASN A 89 -0.31 20.79 0.74
N ALA A 90 -1.24 19.89 0.47
CA ALA A 90 -2.15 19.98 -0.68
C ALA A 90 -3.35 19.04 -0.53
N ASP A 91 -4.36 19.25 -1.39
CA ASP A 91 -5.49 18.34 -1.56
C ASP A 91 -5.10 17.16 -2.49
N SER A 92 -5.14 15.96 -1.97
CA SER A 92 -4.81 14.72 -2.71
C SER A 92 -5.85 14.34 -3.78
N SER A 93 -7.01 14.98 -3.80
CA SER A 93 -8.01 14.81 -4.86
C SER A 93 -7.80 15.77 -6.05
N ASN A 94 -6.79 16.62 -6.00
CA ASN A 94 -6.45 17.54 -7.08
C ASN A 94 -5.52 16.85 -8.09
N GLU A 95 -5.99 16.74 -9.36
CA GLU A 95 -5.25 16.10 -10.45
C GLU A 95 -3.91 16.78 -10.74
N ASP A 96 -3.86 18.11 -10.71
CA ASP A 96 -2.65 18.87 -11.01
C ASP A 96 -1.56 18.61 -9.96
N ILE A 97 -1.92 18.54 -8.69
CA ILE A 97 -1.00 18.20 -7.59
C ILE A 97 -0.43 16.81 -7.75
N LEU A 98 -1.28 15.82 -8.07
CA LEU A 98 -0.80 14.44 -8.28
C LEU A 98 0.19 14.35 -9.45
N LEU A 99 -0.06 15.10 -10.53
CA LEU A 99 0.84 15.15 -11.69
C LEU A 99 2.16 15.88 -11.35
N GLU A 100 2.11 17.02 -10.67
CA GLU A 100 3.29 17.77 -10.22
C GLU A 100 4.20 16.88 -9.33
N GLU A 101 3.59 16.05 -8.49
CA GLU A 101 4.28 15.14 -7.61
C GLU A 101 4.68 13.80 -8.26
N ASN A 102 4.43 13.66 -9.56
CA ASN A 102 4.80 12.52 -10.40
C ASN A 102 4.16 11.21 -9.94
N VAL A 103 2.84 11.22 -9.74
CA VAL A 103 2.08 10.05 -9.30
C VAL A 103 2.23 8.86 -10.24
N GLU A 104 2.43 9.09 -11.55
CA GLU A 104 2.64 8.07 -12.58
C GLU A 104 3.91 7.24 -12.36
N HIS A 105 4.82 7.76 -11.56
CA HIS A 105 6.05 7.08 -11.22
C HIS A 105 6.00 6.38 -9.85
N MET A 106 4.87 6.42 -9.15
CA MET A 106 4.69 5.77 -7.85
C MET A 106 4.43 4.27 -8.03
N ASP A 107 5.16 3.47 -7.24
CA ASP A 107 4.92 2.03 -7.17
C ASP A 107 3.66 1.73 -6.36
N VAL A 108 3.39 2.53 -5.33
CA VAL A 108 2.19 2.42 -4.50
C VAL A 108 1.64 3.80 -4.17
N PHE A 109 0.33 3.94 -4.30
CA PHE A 109 -0.44 5.08 -3.77
C PHE A 109 -1.38 4.57 -2.69
N CYS A 110 -1.36 5.20 -1.51
CA CYS A 110 -2.18 4.82 -0.36
C CYS A 110 -3.10 5.98 0.03
N ALA A 111 -4.41 5.81 -0.10
CA ALA A 111 -5.40 6.78 0.38
C ALA A 111 -5.84 6.41 1.80
N LEU A 112 -5.41 7.20 2.79
CA LEU A 112 -5.51 6.91 4.24
C LEU A 112 -6.11 8.06 5.04
N THR A 113 -6.94 8.91 4.43
CA THR A 113 -7.64 9.98 5.14
C THR A 113 -8.80 9.42 5.97
N ASN A 114 -9.45 10.29 6.75
CA ASN A 114 -10.66 9.92 7.51
C ASN A 114 -11.94 9.99 6.68
N ASP A 115 -11.85 10.39 5.42
CA ASP A 115 -12.98 10.58 4.51
C ASP A 115 -12.95 9.51 3.41
N ASP A 116 -13.93 8.61 3.41
CA ASP A 116 -14.01 7.51 2.45
C ASP A 116 -14.17 8.01 1.02
N GLU A 117 -14.93 9.06 0.82
CA GLU A 117 -15.19 9.65 -0.48
C GLU A 117 -13.90 10.26 -1.06
N ALA A 118 -13.14 11.00 -0.23
CA ALA A 118 -11.84 11.54 -0.61
C ALA A 118 -10.83 10.42 -0.89
N ASN A 119 -10.82 9.36 -0.09
CA ASN A 119 -9.97 8.19 -0.30
C ASN A 119 -10.27 7.50 -1.63
N ILE A 120 -11.54 7.27 -1.93
CA ILE A 120 -11.96 6.65 -3.19
C ILE A 120 -11.58 7.53 -4.38
N LEU A 121 -11.88 8.82 -4.31
CA LEU A 121 -11.61 9.75 -5.40
C LEU A 121 -10.12 9.88 -5.69
N SER A 122 -9.29 10.13 -4.67
CA SER A 122 -7.84 10.26 -4.84
C SER A 122 -7.20 8.96 -5.31
N ALA A 123 -7.65 7.81 -4.81
CA ALA A 123 -7.19 6.49 -5.24
C ALA A 123 -7.50 6.21 -6.72
N MET A 124 -8.75 6.44 -7.15
CA MET A 124 -9.15 6.27 -8.55
C MET A 124 -8.39 7.23 -9.48
N LEU A 125 -8.18 8.47 -9.02
CA LEU A 125 -7.44 9.46 -9.77
C LEU A 125 -5.96 9.06 -9.92
N ALA A 126 -5.30 8.66 -8.84
CA ALA A 126 -3.93 8.17 -8.86
C ALA A 126 -3.78 6.95 -9.81
N LYS A 127 -4.73 6.02 -9.79
CA LYS A 127 -4.74 4.87 -10.71
C LYS A 127 -4.87 5.29 -12.17
N LYS A 128 -5.81 6.20 -12.46
CA LYS A 128 -6.01 6.78 -13.80
C LYS A 128 -4.74 7.46 -14.33
N LEU A 129 -4.02 8.14 -13.43
CA LEU A 129 -2.80 8.87 -13.75
C LEU A 129 -1.56 7.97 -13.86
N GLY A 130 -1.64 6.69 -13.50
CA GLY A 130 -0.57 5.73 -13.77
C GLY A 130 0.14 5.15 -12.55
N ALA A 131 -0.32 5.40 -11.32
CA ALA A 131 0.19 4.70 -10.15
C ALA A 131 0.03 3.18 -10.32
N LYS A 132 1.09 2.41 -10.02
CA LYS A 132 1.09 0.97 -10.33
C LYS A 132 0.10 0.20 -9.47
N THR A 133 0.15 0.43 -8.17
CA THR A 133 -0.75 -0.20 -7.19
C THR A 133 -1.41 0.88 -6.35
N VAL A 134 -2.72 0.77 -6.17
CA VAL A 134 -3.50 1.72 -5.39
C VAL A 134 -4.20 1.01 -4.25
N ILE A 135 -3.99 1.51 -3.04
CA ILE A 135 -4.58 1.00 -1.79
C ILE A 135 -5.46 2.10 -1.19
N SER A 136 -6.65 1.75 -0.74
CA SER A 136 -7.56 2.71 -0.09
C SER A 136 -8.12 2.14 1.21
N VAL A 137 -8.11 2.95 2.26
CA VAL A 137 -8.86 2.66 3.48
C VAL A 137 -10.31 3.09 3.28
N ILE A 138 -11.24 2.19 3.60
CA ILE A 138 -12.68 2.40 3.44
C ILE A 138 -13.38 1.92 4.71
N ASN A 139 -13.99 2.83 5.44
CA ASN A 139 -14.67 2.53 6.69
C ASN A 139 -16.10 2.02 6.47
N LYS A 140 -16.77 2.52 5.40
CA LYS A 140 -18.15 2.10 5.07
C LYS A 140 -18.13 0.84 4.23
N THR A 141 -18.52 -0.29 4.81
CA THR A 141 -18.58 -1.59 4.11
C THR A 141 -19.43 -1.56 2.84
N SER A 142 -20.42 -0.68 2.77
CA SER A 142 -21.25 -0.49 1.55
C SER A 142 -20.45 -0.01 0.33
N TYR A 143 -19.26 0.54 0.52
CA TYR A 143 -18.41 1.01 -0.58
C TYR A 143 -17.39 -0.05 -1.04
N SER A 144 -17.08 -1.04 -0.20
CA SER A 144 -16.04 -2.06 -0.51
C SER A 144 -16.32 -2.79 -1.83
N ASP A 145 -17.54 -3.29 -2.02
CA ASP A 145 -17.94 -3.99 -3.25
C ASP A 145 -17.96 -3.11 -4.50
N LEU A 146 -18.13 -1.80 -4.30
CA LEU A 146 -18.18 -0.83 -5.40
C LEU A 146 -16.78 -0.51 -5.91
N VAL A 147 -15.81 -0.35 -5.01
CA VAL A 147 -14.47 0.16 -5.34
C VAL A 147 -13.56 -0.88 -5.96
N GLU A 148 -13.69 -2.16 -5.63
CA GLU A 148 -12.94 -3.24 -6.27
C GLU A 148 -13.20 -3.31 -7.80
N LYS A 149 -14.41 -2.92 -8.23
CA LYS A 149 -14.79 -2.91 -9.65
C LYS A 149 -14.35 -1.65 -10.39
N GLN A 150 -13.86 -0.63 -9.67
CA GLN A 150 -13.56 0.70 -10.23
C GLN A 150 -12.06 1.04 -10.30
N GLY A 151 -11.18 0.03 -10.19
CA GLY A 151 -9.75 0.21 -10.41
C GLY A 151 -8.93 0.50 -9.16
N ILE A 152 -9.49 0.34 -7.96
CA ILE A 152 -8.72 0.30 -6.71
C ILE A 152 -8.24 -1.14 -6.53
N ASP A 153 -6.92 -1.34 -6.45
CA ASP A 153 -6.34 -2.68 -6.41
C ASP A 153 -6.57 -3.36 -5.05
N ILE A 154 -6.56 -2.59 -3.96
CA ILE A 154 -6.76 -3.10 -2.60
C ILE A 154 -7.62 -2.12 -1.80
N ALA A 155 -8.78 -2.59 -1.33
CA ALA A 155 -9.60 -1.88 -0.37
C ALA A 155 -9.40 -2.49 1.03
N ILE A 156 -9.13 -1.67 2.03
CA ILE A 156 -8.87 -2.10 3.41
C ILE A 156 -9.97 -1.54 4.31
N SER A 157 -10.72 -2.43 4.95
CA SER A 157 -11.66 -2.07 6.03
C SER A 157 -10.98 -2.27 7.39
N PRO A 158 -10.73 -1.21 8.17
CA PRO A 158 -10.18 -1.35 9.52
C PRO A 158 -11.08 -2.18 10.44
N GLU A 159 -12.40 -2.12 10.25
CA GLU A 159 -13.37 -2.91 11.01
C GLU A 159 -13.18 -4.40 10.76
N ASP A 160 -13.09 -4.81 9.49
CA ASP A 160 -12.92 -6.22 9.11
C ASP A 160 -11.58 -6.78 9.58
N LEU A 161 -10.49 -5.98 9.47
CA LEU A 161 -9.18 -6.35 9.97
C LEU A 161 -9.19 -6.55 11.48
N THR A 162 -9.82 -5.65 12.22
CA THR A 162 -9.94 -5.72 13.68
C THR A 162 -10.75 -6.93 14.09
N MET A 163 -11.89 -7.16 13.43
CA MET A 163 -12.77 -8.33 13.67
C MET A 163 -12.03 -9.64 13.39
N GLY A 164 -11.30 -9.72 12.27
CA GLY A 164 -10.48 -10.89 11.91
C GLY A 164 -9.41 -11.18 12.96
N ALA A 165 -8.71 -10.15 13.43
CA ALA A 165 -7.70 -10.27 14.48
C ALA A 165 -8.30 -10.77 15.80
N LEU A 166 -9.41 -10.19 16.25
CA LEU A 166 -10.12 -10.62 17.46
C LEU A 166 -10.59 -12.08 17.39
N LEU A 167 -11.21 -12.47 16.26
CA LEU A 167 -11.67 -13.86 16.05
C LEU A 167 -10.50 -14.85 16.07
N THR A 168 -9.33 -14.47 15.56
CA THR A 168 -8.12 -15.30 15.60
C THR A 168 -7.67 -15.54 17.05
N HIS A 169 -7.69 -14.50 17.89
CA HIS A 169 -7.34 -14.63 19.31
C HIS A 169 -8.35 -15.45 20.11
N ILE A 170 -9.66 -15.28 19.83
CA ILE A 170 -10.73 -16.06 20.49
C ILE A 170 -10.60 -17.54 20.13
N ARG A 171 -10.34 -17.87 18.86
CA ARG A 171 -10.20 -19.27 18.42
C ARG A 171 -8.95 -19.94 19.00
N LYS A 172 -7.82 -19.23 19.11
CA LYS A 172 -6.61 -19.76 19.76
C LYS A 172 -6.76 -20.02 21.25
N GLY A 173 -7.65 -19.30 21.94
CA GLY A 173 -7.96 -19.51 23.35
C GLY A 173 -8.86 -20.72 23.67
N SER A 174 -9.41 -21.40 22.66
CA SER A 174 -10.30 -22.56 22.83
C SER A 174 -9.63 -23.92 22.63
N ILE A 175 -8.30 -23.98 22.57
CA ILE A 175 -7.52 -25.24 22.52
C ILE A 175 -6.85 -25.40 23.88
N LEU A 176 -7.59 -25.89 24.84
CA LEU A 176 -7.15 -26.54 26.07
C LEU A 176 -7.62 -27.98 26.04
#